data_fe5d97bf8813744d1b7eed3a0be58c6a
#
_entry.id   fe5d97bf8813744d1b7eed3a0be58c6a
#
_cell.length_a   1.000
_cell.length_b   1.000
_cell.length_c   1.000
_cell.angle_alpha   90.00
_cell.angle_beta   90.00
_cell.angle_gamma   90.00
#
_symmetry.space_group_name_H-M   'P 1'
#
loop_
_entity.id
_entity.type
_entity.pdbx_description
1 polymer ?
#
loop_
_entity_poly.entity_id
_entity_poly.type
_entity_poly.pdbx_seq_one_letter_code
_entity_poly.pdbx_strand_id
1 'polypeptide(L)'
;MPLSIESIVRAGLDVLDSEGLESVTTRRLAKELGVQGPALYKHVRNKHELLGEMVAAMLSEGLADMEPQSEWRDWLRQFGQLFRAAMLRYRDGARMLAASSPSERTRMEIVPGIYTPLLQAGFTAGEAVQAEGLVASFVLGWVIHEQNERMKSLIAEASGVGTDQAFAEDLETVLEGLAARRMRRAAA
;
A
#
# COMPACT_ATOMS: atom_id res chain seq x y z
N MET A 1 5.89 23.96 -15.34
CA MET A 1 6.93 23.13 -14.69
C MET A 1 7.58 22.23 -15.75
N PRO A 2 8.89 21.98 -15.69
CA PRO A 2 9.50 20.99 -16.59
C PRO A 2 8.87 19.62 -16.34
N LEU A 3 8.70 18.82 -17.41
CA LEU A 3 8.19 17.45 -17.31
C LEU A 3 9.23 16.59 -16.56
N SER A 4 8.82 15.95 -15.48
CA SER A 4 9.63 15.04 -14.67
C SER A 4 8.79 13.84 -14.24
N ILE A 5 9.44 12.78 -13.74
CA ILE A 5 8.72 11.61 -13.24
C ILE A 5 7.78 11.98 -12.08
N GLU A 6 8.20 12.87 -11.20
CA GLU A 6 7.41 13.36 -10.07
C GLU A 6 6.16 14.11 -10.54
N SER A 7 6.28 14.96 -11.59
CA SER A 7 5.12 15.69 -12.13
C SER A 7 4.14 14.75 -12.83
N ILE A 8 4.62 13.71 -13.48
CA ILE A 8 3.80 12.68 -14.14
C ILE A 8 3.07 11.83 -13.09
N VAL A 9 3.77 11.41 -12.05
CA VAL A 9 3.21 10.64 -10.93
C VAL A 9 2.13 11.43 -10.21
N ARG A 10 2.39 12.70 -9.91
CA ARG A 10 1.39 13.59 -9.27
C ARG A 10 0.14 13.73 -10.14
N ALA A 11 0.28 14.05 -11.41
CA ALA A 11 -0.86 14.11 -12.33
C ALA A 11 -1.59 12.76 -12.44
N GLY A 12 -0.86 11.65 -12.36
CA GLY A 12 -1.43 10.30 -12.32
C GLY A 12 -2.29 10.06 -11.08
N LEU A 13 -1.81 10.47 -9.91
CA LEU A 13 -2.55 10.36 -8.65
C LEU A 13 -3.79 11.29 -8.63
N ASP A 14 -3.68 12.50 -9.18
CA ASP A 14 -4.82 13.42 -9.31
C ASP A 14 -5.91 12.86 -10.24
N VAL A 15 -5.52 12.25 -11.37
CA VAL A 15 -6.45 11.56 -12.29
C VAL A 15 -7.04 10.31 -11.64
N LEU A 16 -6.25 9.54 -10.90
CA LEU A 16 -6.73 8.38 -10.14
C LEU A 16 -7.84 8.77 -9.18
N ASP A 17 -7.61 9.82 -8.40
CA ASP A 17 -8.57 10.25 -7.37
C ASP A 17 -9.85 10.82 -7.98
N SER A 18 -9.73 11.66 -9.00
CA SER A 18 -10.89 12.31 -9.63
C SER A 18 -11.68 11.41 -10.58
N GLU A 19 -11.01 10.58 -11.39
CA GLU A 19 -11.61 9.84 -12.50
C GLU A 19 -11.52 8.31 -12.35
N GLY A 20 -10.70 7.80 -11.40
CA GLY A 20 -10.49 6.38 -11.16
C GLY A 20 -9.39 5.75 -12.02
N LEU A 21 -9.04 4.49 -11.69
CA LEU A 21 -7.89 3.77 -12.24
C LEU A 21 -7.95 3.59 -13.77
N GLU A 22 -9.13 3.40 -14.34
CA GLU A 22 -9.30 3.19 -15.77
C GLU A 22 -8.94 4.43 -16.60
N SER A 23 -9.09 5.62 -15.99
CA SER A 23 -8.73 6.91 -16.61
C SER A 23 -7.23 7.19 -16.58
N VAL A 24 -6.45 6.48 -15.76
CA VAL A 24 -4.99 6.61 -15.72
C VAL A 24 -4.40 5.99 -16.99
N THR A 25 -4.26 6.83 -18.02
CA THR A 25 -3.68 6.46 -19.32
C THR A 25 -2.65 7.50 -19.74
N THR A 26 -1.63 7.09 -20.51
CA THR A 26 -0.61 8.02 -21.05
C THR A 26 -1.24 9.14 -21.85
N ARG A 27 -2.32 8.87 -22.58
CA ARG A 27 -3.06 9.89 -23.35
C ARG A 27 -3.74 10.91 -22.44
N ARG A 28 -4.39 10.44 -21.36
CA ARG A 28 -5.08 11.31 -20.40
C ARG A 28 -4.08 12.20 -19.66
N LEU A 29 -2.95 11.61 -19.24
CA LEU A 29 -1.87 12.34 -18.53
C LEU A 29 -1.17 13.35 -19.44
N ALA A 30 -0.92 13.01 -20.71
CA ALA A 30 -0.37 13.97 -21.67
C ALA A 30 -1.27 15.20 -21.82
N LYS A 31 -2.58 14.99 -21.88
CA LYS A 31 -3.57 16.08 -21.90
C LYS A 31 -3.52 16.91 -20.62
N GLU A 32 -3.47 16.26 -19.45
CA GLU A 32 -3.40 16.91 -18.14
C GLU A 32 -2.17 17.80 -18.00
N LEU A 33 -1.02 17.31 -18.44
CA LEU A 33 0.27 17.99 -18.36
C LEU A 33 0.52 18.97 -19.50
N GLY A 34 -0.38 19.07 -20.49
CA GLY A 34 -0.23 19.94 -21.65
C GLY A 34 0.95 19.57 -22.57
N VAL A 35 1.31 18.28 -22.62
CA VAL A 35 2.43 17.77 -23.43
C VAL A 35 1.98 16.80 -24.51
N GLN A 36 2.87 16.51 -25.48
CA GLN A 36 2.63 15.46 -26.46
C GLN A 36 2.90 14.07 -25.86
N GLY A 37 2.09 13.07 -26.22
CA GLY A 37 2.22 11.70 -25.73
C GLY A 37 3.64 11.12 -25.75
N PRO A 38 4.41 11.27 -26.86
CA PRO A 38 5.80 10.81 -26.91
C PRO A 38 6.74 11.40 -25.84
N ALA A 39 6.43 12.58 -25.28
CA ALA A 39 7.24 13.16 -24.22
C ALA A 39 7.17 12.35 -22.91
N LEU A 40 6.03 11.73 -22.60
CA LEU A 40 5.86 10.90 -21.41
C LEU A 40 6.70 9.62 -21.48
N TYR A 41 6.85 9.03 -22.66
CA TYR A 41 7.63 7.80 -22.85
C TYR A 41 9.13 7.95 -22.63
N LYS A 42 9.64 9.19 -22.50
CA LYS A 42 11.01 9.44 -22.04
C LYS A 42 11.19 9.20 -20.54
N HIS A 43 10.11 9.22 -19.78
CA HIS A 43 10.10 9.09 -18.33
C HIS A 43 9.51 7.77 -17.84
N VAL A 44 8.50 7.24 -18.53
CA VAL A 44 7.84 5.97 -18.21
C VAL A 44 7.65 5.16 -19.48
N ARG A 45 8.07 3.89 -19.48
CA ARG A 45 8.04 3.03 -20.68
C ARG A 45 6.63 2.53 -21.01
N ASN A 46 5.80 2.35 -19.98
CA ASN A 46 4.45 1.80 -20.10
C ASN A 46 3.58 2.13 -18.88
N LYS A 47 2.28 1.79 -18.95
CA LYS A 47 1.32 2.00 -17.87
C LYS A 47 1.73 1.28 -16.59
N HIS A 48 2.29 0.08 -16.69
CA HIS A 48 2.67 -0.73 -15.53
C HIS A 48 3.78 -0.08 -14.71
N GLU A 49 4.83 0.43 -15.39
CA GLU A 49 5.90 1.20 -14.74
C GLU A 49 5.35 2.48 -14.08
N LEU A 50 4.47 3.20 -14.77
CA LEU A 50 3.81 4.37 -14.20
C LEU A 50 3.05 4.03 -12.91
N LEU A 51 2.24 2.97 -12.93
CA LEU A 51 1.50 2.54 -11.74
C LEU A 51 2.44 2.15 -10.60
N GLY A 52 3.58 1.52 -10.90
CA GLY A 52 4.61 1.20 -9.91
C GLY A 52 5.20 2.45 -9.23
N GLU A 53 5.47 3.51 -10.00
CA GLU A 53 5.96 4.79 -9.45
C GLU A 53 4.87 5.54 -8.67
N MET A 54 3.62 5.49 -9.13
CA MET A 54 2.48 6.06 -8.39
C MET A 54 2.29 5.35 -7.05
N VAL A 55 2.40 4.02 -7.02
CA VAL A 55 2.36 3.22 -5.77
C VAL A 55 3.53 3.59 -4.86
N ALA A 56 4.75 3.73 -5.41
CA ALA A 56 5.91 4.15 -4.62
C ALA A 56 5.68 5.51 -3.94
N ALA A 57 5.11 6.47 -4.68
CA ALA A 57 4.78 7.79 -4.11
C ALA A 57 3.71 7.69 -3.02
N MET A 58 2.61 6.97 -3.28
CA MET A 58 1.54 6.73 -2.30
C MET A 58 2.07 6.10 -1.01
N LEU A 59 2.92 5.08 -1.12
CA LEU A 59 3.50 4.40 0.04
C LEU A 59 4.54 5.26 0.76
N SER A 60 5.41 5.98 0.03
CA SER A 60 6.38 6.89 0.65
C SER A 60 5.69 7.96 1.50
N GLU A 61 4.60 8.54 0.99
CA GLU A 61 3.83 9.55 1.73
C GLU A 61 3.04 8.92 2.89
N GLY A 62 2.38 7.79 2.64
CA GLY A 62 1.51 7.13 3.61
C GLY A 62 2.25 6.48 4.77
N LEU A 63 3.48 6.02 4.54
CA LEU A 63 4.33 5.40 5.57
C LEU A 63 5.36 6.37 6.17
N ALA A 64 5.34 7.65 5.79
CA ALA A 64 6.25 8.66 6.32
C ALA A 64 6.13 8.86 7.84
N ASP A 65 4.93 8.61 8.38
CA ASP A 65 4.63 8.74 9.81
C ASP A 65 4.92 7.46 10.62
N MET A 66 5.61 6.49 10.01
CA MET A 66 6.05 5.30 10.75
C MET A 66 7.12 5.68 11.78
N GLU A 67 6.80 5.46 13.06
CA GLU A 67 7.70 5.70 14.17
C GLU A 67 8.32 4.40 14.69
N PRO A 68 9.57 4.44 15.21
CA PRO A 68 10.18 3.28 15.83
C PRO A 68 9.31 2.71 16.94
N GLN A 69 9.14 1.39 16.96
CA GLN A 69 8.42 0.66 18.01
C GLN A 69 9.37 -0.30 18.71
N SER A 70 9.21 -0.48 20.02
CA SER A 70 10.01 -1.44 20.81
C SER A 70 9.61 -2.88 20.51
N GLU A 71 8.34 -3.11 20.17
CA GLU A 71 7.78 -4.43 19.94
C GLU A 71 7.42 -4.61 18.47
N TRP A 72 7.79 -5.76 17.90
CA TRP A 72 7.51 -6.07 16.49
C TRP A 72 5.99 -6.13 16.16
N ARG A 73 5.16 -6.46 17.16
CA ARG A 73 3.69 -6.47 16.98
C ARG A 73 3.17 -5.05 16.79
N ASP A 74 3.67 -4.10 17.59
CA ASP A 74 3.28 -2.70 17.49
C ASP A 74 3.76 -2.09 16.18
N TRP A 75 4.96 -2.51 15.73
CA TRP A 75 5.48 -2.15 14.42
C TRP A 75 4.58 -2.62 13.27
N LEU A 76 4.20 -3.90 13.25
CA LEU A 76 3.31 -4.43 12.21
C LEU A 76 1.88 -3.89 12.32
N ARG A 77 1.41 -3.58 13.52
CA ARG A 77 0.11 -2.91 13.73
C ARG A 77 0.12 -1.52 13.11
N GLN A 78 1.13 -0.71 13.41
CA GLN A 78 1.30 0.62 12.85
C GLN A 78 1.44 0.57 11.32
N PHE A 79 2.26 -0.36 10.81
CA PHE A 79 2.38 -0.60 9.38
C PHE A 79 1.01 -0.89 8.75
N GLY A 80 0.24 -1.82 9.29
CA GLY A 80 -1.08 -2.17 8.75
C GLY A 80 -2.05 -0.98 8.74
N GLN A 81 -2.05 -0.17 9.79
CA GLN A 81 -2.89 1.02 9.90
C GLN A 81 -2.50 2.09 8.87
N LEU A 82 -1.22 2.41 8.77
CA LEU A 82 -0.72 3.42 7.82
C LEU A 82 -0.83 2.94 6.37
N PHE A 83 -0.60 1.66 6.11
CA PHE A 83 -0.76 1.06 4.78
C PHE A 83 -2.22 1.10 4.31
N ARG A 84 -3.18 0.82 5.21
CA ARG A 84 -4.62 1.03 4.93
C ARG A 84 -4.91 2.49 4.61
N ALA A 85 -4.47 3.41 5.49
CA ALA A 85 -4.69 4.84 5.32
C ALA A 85 -4.10 5.36 4.00
N ALA A 86 -2.90 4.93 3.62
CA ALA A 86 -2.26 5.29 2.35
C ALA A 86 -3.14 4.93 1.14
N MET A 87 -3.69 3.72 1.10
CA MET A 87 -4.56 3.29 0.01
C MET A 87 -5.92 4.00 0.01
N LEU A 88 -6.48 4.29 1.18
CA LEU A 88 -7.77 4.99 1.31
C LEU A 88 -7.71 6.47 0.92
N ARG A 89 -6.51 7.07 0.83
CA ARG A 89 -6.33 8.46 0.35
C ARG A 89 -6.76 8.64 -1.11
N TYR A 90 -6.79 7.56 -1.89
CA TYR A 90 -7.10 7.61 -3.31
C TYR A 90 -8.28 6.69 -3.63
N ARG A 91 -9.19 7.14 -4.47
CA ARG A 91 -10.41 6.45 -4.89
C ARG A 91 -10.23 4.96 -5.21
N ASP A 92 -9.18 4.61 -5.93
CA ASP A 92 -8.87 3.23 -6.37
C ASP A 92 -7.47 2.79 -5.87
N GLY A 93 -7.02 3.28 -4.71
CA GLY A 93 -5.65 3.07 -4.22
C GLY A 93 -5.29 1.59 -4.07
N ALA A 94 -6.17 0.78 -3.50
CA ALA A 94 -5.97 -0.66 -3.37
C ALA A 94 -5.95 -1.37 -4.75
N ARG A 95 -6.83 -0.98 -5.68
CA ARG A 95 -6.86 -1.52 -7.04
C ARG A 95 -5.59 -1.15 -7.82
N MET A 96 -5.10 0.08 -7.66
CA MET A 96 -3.85 0.52 -8.25
C MET A 96 -2.68 -0.32 -7.73
N LEU A 97 -2.58 -0.55 -6.43
CA LEU A 97 -1.55 -1.40 -5.83
C LEU A 97 -1.64 -2.84 -6.38
N ALA A 98 -2.83 -3.43 -6.42
CA ALA A 98 -3.03 -4.79 -6.94
C ALA A 98 -2.69 -4.94 -8.43
N ALA A 99 -2.86 -3.88 -9.22
CA ALA A 99 -2.57 -3.86 -10.66
C ALA A 99 -1.11 -3.49 -10.99
N SER A 100 -0.30 -3.16 -10.00
CA SER A 100 1.10 -2.74 -10.16
C SER A 100 2.09 -3.85 -9.80
N SER A 101 3.37 -3.63 -10.12
CA SER A 101 4.49 -4.33 -9.50
C SER A 101 5.36 -3.33 -8.75
N PRO A 102 6.02 -3.74 -7.66
CA PRO A 102 6.92 -2.87 -6.92
C PRO A 102 7.97 -2.27 -7.84
N SER A 103 8.05 -0.94 -7.90
CA SER A 103 9.10 -0.24 -8.63
C SER A 103 10.46 -0.47 -7.97
N GLU A 104 11.55 -0.09 -8.68
CA GLU A 104 12.88 -0.13 -8.08
C GLU A 104 12.94 0.75 -6.83
N ARG A 105 12.31 1.92 -6.88
CA ARG A 105 12.19 2.81 -5.73
C ARG A 105 11.50 2.13 -4.54
N THR A 106 10.39 1.42 -4.77
CA THR A 106 9.71 0.66 -3.70
C THR A 106 10.66 -0.34 -3.06
N ARG A 107 11.38 -1.12 -3.87
CA ARG A 107 12.29 -2.16 -3.38
C ARG A 107 13.50 -1.61 -2.62
N MET A 108 14.05 -0.48 -3.06
CA MET A 108 15.30 0.06 -2.52
C MET A 108 15.10 1.05 -1.37
N GLU A 109 14.01 1.80 -1.38
CA GLU A 109 13.78 2.88 -0.42
C GLU A 109 12.71 2.53 0.63
N ILE A 110 11.64 1.84 0.25
CA ILE A 110 10.49 1.59 1.15
C ILE A 110 10.63 0.26 1.87
N VAL A 111 10.85 -0.81 1.13
CA VAL A 111 10.90 -2.19 1.66
C VAL A 111 11.93 -2.38 2.77
N PRO A 112 13.18 -1.85 2.69
CA PRO A 112 14.14 -1.99 3.78
C PRO A 112 13.67 -1.36 5.08
N GLY A 113 12.97 -0.22 5.01
CA GLY A 113 12.38 0.44 6.17
C GLY A 113 11.37 -0.44 6.91
N ILE A 114 10.60 -1.23 6.17
CA ILE A 114 9.60 -2.14 6.74
C ILE A 114 10.25 -3.35 7.41
N TYR A 115 11.27 -3.95 6.77
CA TYR A 115 11.86 -5.20 7.26
C TYR A 115 12.91 -5.02 8.36
N THR A 116 13.67 -3.91 8.36
CA THR A 116 14.76 -3.70 9.32
C THR A 116 14.32 -3.87 10.79
N PRO A 117 13.20 -3.30 11.25
CA PRO A 117 12.74 -3.49 12.63
C PRO A 117 12.38 -4.94 12.96
N LEU A 118 11.84 -5.69 12.00
CA LEU A 118 11.54 -7.11 12.18
C LEU A 118 12.82 -7.95 12.33
N LEU A 119 13.84 -7.66 11.51
CA LEU A 119 15.16 -8.31 11.62
C LEU A 119 15.79 -8.01 12.96
N GLN A 120 15.73 -6.77 13.43
CA GLN A 120 16.22 -6.36 14.76
C GLN A 120 15.48 -7.05 15.91
N ALA A 121 14.19 -7.34 15.72
CA ALA A 121 13.38 -8.13 16.65
C ALA A 121 13.65 -9.65 16.56
N GLY A 122 14.69 -10.07 15.83
CA GLY A 122 15.13 -11.47 15.72
C GLY A 122 14.33 -12.33 14.73
N PHE A 123 13.65 -11.72 13.77
CA PHE A 123 13.10 -12.47 12.62
C PHE A 123 14.23 -12.80 11.64
N THR A 124 14.21 -13.99 11.06
CA THR A 124 14.98 -14.25 9.84
C THR A 124 14.40 -13.46 8.67
N ALA A 125 15.18 -13.26 7.61
CA ALA A 125 14.70 -12.54 6.42
C ALA A 125 13.43 -13.17 5.83
N GLY A 126 13.36 -14.50 5.77
CA GLY A 126 12.18 -15.22 5.29
C GLY A 126 10.95 -15.02 6.18
N GLU A 127 11.15 -14.97 7.50
CA GLU A 127 10.06 -14.72 8.46
C GLU A 127 9.56 -13.28 8.38
N ALA A 128 10.47 -12.31 8.22
CA ALA A 128 10.10 -10.90 8.06
C ALA A 128 9.24 -10.69 6.80
N VAL A 129 9.66 -11.26 5.66
CA VAL A 129 8.88 -11.23 4.40
C VAL A 129 7.52 -11.89 4.57
N GLN A 130 7.44 -13.04 5.25
CA GLN A 130 6.16 -13.73 5.48
C GLN A 130 5.24 -12.96 6.43
N ALA A 131 5.78 -12.33 7.47
CA ALA A 131 5.01 -11.58 8.45
C ALA A 131 4.42 -10.31 7.83
N GLU A 132 5.26 -9.52 7.15
CA GLU A 132 4.82 -8.33 6.42
C GLU A 132 3.83 -8.69 5.32
N GLY A 133 4.16 -9.68 4.47
CA GLY A 133 3.31 -10.11 3.37
C GLY A 133 1.93 -10.59 3.81
N LEU A 134 1.82 -11.22 5.00
CA LEU A 134 0.53 -11.60 5.56
C LEU A 134 -0.29 -10.36 5.96
N VAL A 135 0.33 -9.40 6.67
CA VAL A 135 -0.34 -8.15 7.04
C VAL A 135 -0.72 -7.35 5.80
N ALA A 136 0.20 -7.19 4.84
CA ALA A 136 -0.07 -6.45 3.61
C ALA A 136 -1.20 -7.08 2.79
N SER A 137 -1.24 -8.42 2.68
CA SER A 137 -2.30 -9.14 1.97
C SER A 137 -3.66 -9.00 2.64
N PHE A 138 -3.70 -9.10 3.97
CA PHE A 138 -4.91 -8.85 4.75
C PHE A 138 -5.42 -7.42 4.51
N VAL A 139 -4.55 -6.42 4.70
CA VAL A 139 -4.92 -5.01 4.55
C VAL A 139 -5.36 -4.69 3.13
N LEU A 140 -4.66 -5.19 2.11
CA LEU A 140 -5.05 -4.98 0.71
C LEU A 140 -6.44 -5.54 0.42
N GLY A 141 -6.71 -6.78 0.83
CA GLY A 141 -8.02 -7.41 0.68
C GLY A 141 -9.12 -6.62 1.41
N TRP A 142 -8.83 -6.16 2.63
CA TRP A 142 -9.75 -5.33 3.40
C TRP A 142 -10.10 -4.04 2.68
N VAL A 143 -9.09 -3.28 2.21
CA VAL A 143 -9.31 -1.98 1.55
C VAL A 143 -10.04 -2.15 0.21
N ILE A 144 -9.79 -3.22 -0.54
CA ILE A 144 -10.59 -3.52 -1.76
C ILE A 144 -12.08 -3.63 -1.43
N HIS A 145 -12.42 -4.29 -0.32
CA HIS A 145 -13.81 -4.38 0.13
C HIS A 145 -14.34 -3.04 0.65
N GLU A 146 -13.52 -2.32 1.40
CA GLU A 146 -13.89 -1.03 1.99
C GLU A 146 -14.09 0.08 0.94
N GLN A 147 -13.33 0.06 -0.16
CA GLN A 147 -13.52 0.95 -1.31
C GLN A 147 -14.74 0.58 -2.18
N ASN A 148 -15.39 -0.55 -1.90
CA ASN A 148 -16.67 -0.93 -2.49
C ASN A 148 -17.80 -0.62 -1.52
N GLU A 149 -18.60 0.40 -1.79
CA GLU A 149 -19.67 0.88 -0.90
C GLU A 149 -20.64 -0.22 -0.44
N ARG A 150 -20.99 -1.15 -1.35
CA ARG A 150 -21.88 -2.27 -1.02
C ARG A 150 -21.23 -3.24 -0.03
N MET A 151 -19.95 -3.56 -0.22
CA MET A 151 -19.21 -4.44 0.69
C MET A 151 -18.94 -3.77 2.04
N LYS A 152 -18.62 -2.48 2.04
CA LYS A 152 -18.45 -1.67 3.24
C LYS A 152 -19.72 -1.70 4.13
N SER A 153 -20.89 -1.50 3.52
CA SER A 153 -22.17 -1.59 4.24
C SER A 153 -22.40 -2.99 4.82
N LEU A 154 -22.12 -4.05 4.05
CA LEU A 154 -22.29 -5.44 4.51
C LEU A 154 -21.35 -5.76 5.70
N ILE A 155 -20.09 -5.29 5.65
CA ILE A 155 -19.13 -5.47 6.74
C ILE A 155 -19.65 -4.78 8.02
N ALA A 156 -20.07 -3.52 7.92
CA ALA A 156 -20.60 -2.78 9.06
C ALA A 156 -21.85 -3.42 9.68
N GLU A 157 -22.77 -3.92 8.83
CA GLU A 157 -23.98 -4.62 9.28
C GLU A 157 -23.65 -5.97 9.95
N ALA A 158 -22.74 -6.75 9.35
CA ALA A 158 -22.41 -8.10 9.83
C ALA A 158 -21.57 -8.08 11.12
N SER A 159 -20.63 -7.13 11.23
CA SER A 159 -19.77 -7.00 12.41
C SER A 159 -20.48 -6.36 13.61
N GLY A 160 -21.52 -5.57 13.37
CA GLY A 160 -22.20 -4.79 14.42
C GLY A 160 -21.38 -3.65 15.01
N VAL A 161 -20.20 -3.38 14.41
CA VAL A 161 -19.27 -2.30 14.80
C VAL A 161 -18.87 -1.48 13.57
N GLY A 162 -18.29 -0.31 13.79
CA GLY A 162 -17.80 0.51 12.68
C GLY A 162 -16.64 -0.16 11.93
N THR A 163 -16.48 0.17 10.64
CA THR A 163 -15.46 -0.43 9.76
C THR A 163 -14.04 -0.28 10.33
N ASP A 164 -13.73 0.84 10.97
CA ASP A 164 -12.41 1.06 11.58
C ASP A 164 -12.16 0.14 12.77
N GLN A 165 -13.18 -0.09 13.61
CA GLN A 165 -13.07 -1.00 14.74
C GLN A 165 -12.96 -2.45 14.25
N ALA A 166 -13.77 -2.87 13.31
CA ALA A 166 -13.70 -4.21 12.72
C ALA A 166 -12.32 -4.47 12.10
N PHE A 167 -11.78 -3.50 11.34
CA PHE A 167 -10.42 -3.59 10.81
C PHE A 167 -9.37 -3.78 11.91
N ALA A 168 -9.45 -3.00 12.98
CA ALA A 168 -8.48 -3.08 14.08
C ALA A 168 -8.53 -4.44 14.78
N GLU A 169 -9.72 -4.98 15.07
CA GLU A 169 -9.93 -6.29 15.69
C GLU A 169 -9.42 -7.44 14.81
N ASP A 170 -9.68 -7.39 13.51
CA ASP A 170 -9.21 -8.40 12.56
C ASP A 170 -7.69 -8.33 12.35
N LEU A 171 -7.11 -7.12 12.31
CA LEU A 171 -5.65 -6.95 12.28
C LEU A 171 -4.99 -7.56 13.51
N GLU A 172 -5.56 -7.35 14.72
CA GLU A 172 -5.05 -8.00 15.93
C GLU A 172 -5.09 -9.52 15.82
N THR A 173 -6.17 -10.10 15.28
CA THR A 173 -6.27 -11.55 15.03
C THR A 173 -5.13 -12.06 14.14
N VAL A 174 -4.78 -11.32 13.09
CA VAL A 174 -3.63 -11.65 12.22
C VAL A 174 -2.33 -11.61 13.03
N LEU A 175 -2.12 -10.58 13.85
CA LEU A 175 -0.90 -10.41 14.67
C LEU A 175 -0.79 -11.47 15.76
N GLU A 176 -1.89 -11.87 16.38
CA GLU A 176 -1.93 -12.99 17.34
C GLU A 176 -1.57 -14.32 16.68
N GLY A 177 -2.08 -14.57 15.48
CA GLY A 177 -1.72 -15.75 14.68
C GLY A 177 -0.23 -15.80 14.37
N LEU A 178 0.38 -14.66 14.01
CA LEU A 178 1.82 -14.54 13.80
C LEU A 178 2.61 -14.80 15.09
N ALA A 179 2.18 -14.25 16.23
CA ALA A 179 2.83 -14.47 17.53
C ALA A 179 2.78 -15.94 17.94
N ALA A 180 1.62 -16.58 17.83
CA ALA A 180 1.46 -18.00 18.14
C ALA A 180 2.34 -18.90 17.24
N ARG A 181 2.47 -18.58 15.95
CA ARG A 181 3.36 -19.29 15.02
C ARG A 181 4.82 -19.15 15.43
N ARG A 182 5.23 -17.93 15.82
CA ARG A 182 6.61 -17.65 16.24
C ARG A 182 6.97 -18.41 17.53
N MET A 183 6.07 -18.42 18.53
CA MET A 183 6.28 -19.19 19.76
C MET A 183 6.45 -20.69 19.49
N ARG A 184 5.62 -21.27 18.62
CA ARG A 184 5.74 -22.69 18.23
C ARG A 184 7.08 -23.01 17.57
N ARG A 185 7.62 -22.11 16.76
CA ARG A 185 8.92 -22.30 16.11
C ARG A 185 10.09 -22.17 17.09
N ALA A 186 9.99 -21.33 18.09
CA ALA A 186 11.02 -21.19 19.12
C ALA A 186 11.07 -22.39 20.08
N ALA A 187 9.99 -23.16 20.17
CA ALA A 187 9.87 -24.34 21.01
C ALA A 187 10.25 -25.66 20.29
N ALA A 188 10.48 -25.62 18.97
CA ALA A 188 10.83 -26.77 18.14
C ALA A 188 12.33 -26.84 17.84
#